data_0580cc732962eec50c13ac11a0b61534
#
_entry.id   0580cc732962eec50c13ac11a0b61534
#
_cell.length_a   1.000
_cell.length_b   1.000
_cell.length_c   1.000
_cell.angle_alpha   90.00
_cell.angle_beta   90.00
_cell.angle_gamma   90.00
#
_symmetry.space_group_name_H-M   'P 1'
#
loop_
_entity.id
_entity.type
_entity.pdbx_description
1 polymer ?
#
loop_
_entity_poly.entity_id
_entity_poly.type
_entity_poly.pdbx_seq_one_letter_code
_entity_poly.pdbx_strand_id
1 'polypeptide(L)'
;MPTKRPHAAAEFHHAFLAALRSQTEPAHVLAGVLTNKLRQQGIDGSKHFDALKRAAEQLLAAPSTAEQSSFELALDGEITSGRNVNIHLDGTDLEQTVEGITSAIETASQGIFDSLSATALQNVLKDPAARLLHLTNERDAFMRRLELTWAEPFKLLDIHVALCQEIGEVRNDWLRRQRRRAKDIAVVDVVTRLHGRTVLVAGEVQALLRNGFADGAMSRWRTMHELTVTAMLIAERGPDVAERYIAHVGADSIKAARQYQRFAAVLQHRPISARDQKRLDALAVDLERKYGKPFLNDYGWAADTLRNPNPTFASIEAAVDLDRLRPYFKLASNTVHAGAKGTFFRLGVLGDQDGILAGASNVGLQEAGRLAALSLAQITTVLLLIHPNTDSIIWSRVLGGLSSKVEQQFVKVQRRIEREERQLRKGEA
;
A
#
# COMPACT_ATOMS: atom_id res chain seq x y z
N MET A 1 3.45 24.91 -12.99
CA MET A 1 4.63 25.52 -12.33
C MET A 1 4.76 24.86 -10.97
N PRO A 2 5.91 24.35 -10.55
CA PRO A 2 6.06 23.87 -9.20
C PRO A 2 5.89 25.07 -8.26
N THR A 3 4.84 25.07 -7.46
CA THR A 3 4.69 26.00 -6.35
C THR A 3 5.95 25.90 -5.52
N LYS A 4 6.68 27.01 -5.37
CA LYS A 4 7.83 27.10 -4.47
C LYS A 4 7.38 26.56 -3.12
N ARG A 5 7.84 25.37 -2.77
CA ARG A 5 7.65 24.83 -1.42
C ARG A 5 8.29 25.83 -0.47
N PRO A 6 7.63 26.28 0.58
CA PRO A 6 8.26 27.14 1.56
C PRO A 6 9.54 26.45 2.03
N HIS A 7 10.62 27.23 2.13
CA HIS A 7 11.90 26.74 2.62
C HIS A 7 11.81 26.50 4.15
N ALA A 8 10.97 25.56 4.57
CA ALA A 8 10.80 25.21 5.98
C ALA A 8 12.15 24.90 6.66
N ALA A 9 13.09 24.33 5.92
CA ALA A 9 14.45 24.09 6.39
C ALA A 9 15.22 25.41 6.63
N ALA A 10 15.02 26.43 5.79
CA ALA A 10 15.68 27.74 5.97
C ALA A 10 15.06 28.51 7.15
N GLU A 11 13.74 28.49 7.28
CA GLU A 11 13.03 29.09 8.41
C GLU A 11 13.39 28.42 9.74
N PHE A 12 13.43 27.07 9.75
CA PHE A 12 13.91 26.31 10.90
C PHE A 12 15.34 26.66 11.25
N HIS A 13 16.24 26.65 10.26
CA HIS A 13 17.66 26.96 10.46
C HIS A 13 17.86 28.37 11.06
N HIS A 14 17.13 29.34 10.55
CA HIS A 14 17.20 30.73 11.06
C HIS A 14 16.66 30.82 12.50
N ALA A 15 15.50 30.23 12.78
CA ALA A 15 14.92 30.21 14.13
C ALA A 15 15.79 29.43 15.11
N PHE A 16 16.31 28.28 14.70
CA PHE A 16 17.23 27.47 15.50
C PHE A 16 18.52 28.19 15.84
N LEU A 17 19.17 28.82 14.85
CA LEU A 17 20.40 29.60 15.10
C LEU A 17 20.14 30.80 16.01
N ALA A 18 18.99 31.45 15.90
CA ALA A 18 18.63 32.55 16.79
C ALA A 18 18.44 32.05 18.23
N ALA A 19 17.73 30.94 18.42
CA ALA A 19 17.56 30.29 19.74
C ALA A 19 18.90 29.81 20.32
N LEU A 20 19.74 29.16 19.48
CA LEU A 20 21.05 28.69 19.87
C LEU A 20 21.94 29.85 20.36
N ARG A 21 22.02 30.93 19.58
CA ARG A 21 22.82 32.12 19.94
C ARG A 21 22.37 32.73 21.26
N SER A 22 21.07 32.85 21.48
CA SER A 22 20.53 33.41 22.71
C SER A 22 20.87 32.57 23.94
N GLN A 23 20.95 31.25 23.84
CA GLN A 23 21.24 30.31 24.93
C GLN A 23 22.74 30.11 25.15
N THR A 24 23.57 30.26 24.15
CA THR A 24 25.02 30.06 24.21
C THR A 24 25.82 31.34 24.39
N GLU A 25 25.18 32.49 24.52
CA GLU A 25 25.85 33.75 24.86
C GLU A 25 26.54 33.61 26.23
N PRO A 26 27.85 33.96 26.35
CA PRO A 26 28.58 33.75 27.61
C PRO A 26 27.92 34.33 28.86
N ALA A 27 27.29 35.50 28.71
CA ALA A 27 26.58 36.14 29.83
C ALA A 27 25.30 35.34 30.21
N HIS A 28 24.61 34.74 29.23
CA HIS A 28 23.47 33.88 29.50
C HIS A 28 23.86 32.59 30.22
N VAL A 29 24.94 31.95 29.78
CA VAL A 29 25.51 30.76 30.42
C VAL A 29 25.89 31.07 31.88
N LEU A 30 26.64 32.16 32.12
CA LEU A 30 27.05 32.56 33.46
C LEU A 30 25.85 32.92 34.35
N ALA A 31 24.83 33.59 33.81
CA ALA A 31 23.58 33.85 34.51
C ALA A 31 22.86 32.57 34.94
N GLY A 32 22.89 31.53 34.09
CA GLY A 32 22.36 30.18 34.40
C GLY A 32 23.12 29.55 35.60
N VAL A 33 24.44 29.62 35.59
CA VAL A 33 25.27 29.15 36.70
C VAL A 33 24.91 29.88 38.01
N LEU A 34 24.85 31.21 37.97
CA LEU A 34 24.47 32.02 39.11
C LEU A 34 23.06 31.68 39.62
N THR A 35 22.11 31.49 38.73
CA THR A 35 20.75 31.08 39.10
C THR A 35 20.72 29.74 39.84
N ASN A 36 21.47 28.75 39.37
CA ASN A 36 21.57 27.44 40.03
C ASN A 36 22.23 27.54 41.42
N LYS A 37 23.28 28.31 41.55
CA LYS A 37 23.95 28.55 42.86
C LYS A 37 23.04 29.26 43.86
N LEU A 38 22.28 30.26 43.44
CA LEU A 38 21.28 30.91 44.28
C LEU A 38 20.19 29.93 44.72
N ARG A 39 19.73 29.05 43.82
CA ARG A 39 18.75 28.01 44.15
C ARG A 39 19.29 27.04 45.21
N GLN A 40 20.55 26.64 45.13
CA GLN A 40 21.19 25.80 46.14
C GLN A 40 21.23 26.46 47.52
N GLN A 41 21.22 27.78 47.58
CA GLN A 41 21.17 28.57 48.82
C GLN A 41 19.73 28.99 49.24
N GLY A 42 18.71 28.42 48.58
CA GLY A 42 17.30 28.65 48.89
C GLY A 42 16.71 29.94 48.29
N ILE A 43 17.39 30.56 47.32
CA ILE A 43 16.96 31.79 46.66
C ILE A 43 16.50 31.45 45.25
N ASP A 44 15.26 31.79 44.86
CA ASP A 44 14.76 31.57 43.52
C ASP A 44 15.31 32.60 42.52
N GLY A 45 16.50 32.31 42.00
CA GLY A 45 17.17 33.15 41.03
C GLY A 45 16.48 33.22 39.67
N SER A 46 15.51 32.33 39.35
CA SER A 46 14.86 32.29 38.05
C SER A 46 14.01 33.53 37.78
N LYS A 47 13.41 34.10 38.81
CA LYS A 47 12.62 35.35 38.73
C LYS A 47 13.49 36.59 38.42
N HIS A 48 14.78 36.47 38.61
CA HIS A 48 15.74 37.56 38.49
C HIS A 48 16.78 37.33 37.37
N PHE A 49 16.49 36.44 36.44
CA PHE A 49 17.42 36.00 35.41
C PHE A 49 18.02 37.16 34.61
N ASP A 50 17.20 38.16 34.23
CA ASP A 50 17.68 39.32 33.47
C ASP A 50 18.64 40.20 34.28
N ALA A 51 18.45 40.30 35.61
CA ALA A 51 19.36 41.01 36.48
C ALA A 51 20.69 40.23 36.65
N LEU A 52 20.60 38.89 36.76
CA LEU A 52 21.77 38.02 36.82
C LEU A 52 22.53 38.01 35.48
N LYS A 53 21.86 38.13 34.34
CA LYS A 53 22.51 38.26 33.04
C LYS A 53 23.30 39.58 32.92
N ARG A 54 22.73 40.70 33.35
CA ARG A 54 23.44 41.98 33.40
C ARG A 54 24.65 41.93 34.33
N ALA A 55 24.54 41.28 35.47
CA ALA A 55 25.68 41.07 36.38
C ALA A 55 26.77 40.19 35.75
N ALA A 56 26.37 39.14 35.04
CA ALA A 56 27.26 38.27 34.28
C ALA A 56 27.99 39.04 33.15
N GLU A 57 27.33 39.96 32.44
CA GLU A 57 27.94 40.85 31.46
C GLU A 57 29.02 41.75 32.08
N GLN A 58 28.73 42.29 33.27
CA GLN A 58 29.70 43.11 34.01
C GLN A 58 30.90 42.28 34.47
N LEU A 59 30.68 41.06 34.97
CA LEU A 59 31.75 40.15 35.38
C LEU A 59 32.66 39.75 34.20
N LEU A 60 32.07 39.49 33.05
CA LEU A 60 32.81 39.13 31.84
C LEU A 60 33.58 40.32 31.23
N ALA A 61 33.15 41.55 31.49
CA ALA A 61 33.82 42.76 31.07
C ALA A 61 34.93 43.25 32.04
N ALA A 62 34.98 42.68 33.26
CA ALA A 62 35.99 43.07 34.25
C ALA A 62 37.39 42.53 33.86
N PRO A 63 38.46 43.29 34.13
CA PRO A 63 39.83 42.85 33.80
C PRO A 63 40.19 41.57 34.61
N SER A 64 40.83 40.64 33.94
CA SER A 64 41.19 39.26 34.42
C SER A 64 42.15 39.20 35.61
N THR A 65 42.47 40.31 36.27
CA THR A 65 43.45 40.42 37.36
C THR A 65 42.83 40.45 38.78
N ALA A 66 41.48 40.40 38.87
CA ALA A 66 40.81 40.44 40.16
C ALA A 66 40.61 39.03 40.71
N GLU A 67 41.29 38.66 41.82
CA GLU A 67 41.08 37.39 42.51
C GLU A 67 39.67 37.22 43.11
N GLN A 68 38.94 38.32 43.29
CA GLN A 68 37.53 38.33 43.76
C GLN A 68 36.79 39.49 43.14
N SER A 69 35.64 39.23 42.54
CA SER A 69 34.72 40.26 42.05
C SER A 69 33.46 40.27 42.91
N SER A 70 33.10 41.41 43.46
CA SER A 70 31.85 41.61 44.18
C SER A 70 30.90 42.48 43.36
N PHE A 71 29.65 42.13 43.29
CA PHE A 71 28.60 42.95 42.70
C PHE A 71 27.37 42.95 43.60
N GLU A 72 26.69 44.07 43.65
CA GLU A 72 25.40 44.16 44.35
C GLU A 72 24.27 43.87 43.37
N LEU A 73 23.43 42.91 43.74
CA LEU A 73 22.25 42.53 42.99
C LEU A 73 21.02 42.98 43.80
N ALA A 74 20.31 43.95 43.34
CA ALA A 74 18.98 44.28 43.86
C ALA A 74 17.97 43.27 43.35
N LEU A 75 17.53 42.37 44.21
CA LEU A 75 16.47 41.42 43.93
C LEU A 75 15.16 42.08 44.38
N ASP A 76 14.30 42.44 43.42
CA ASP A 76 13.01 43.06 43.73
C ASP A 76 12.12 42.11 44.56
N GLY A 77 11.81 42.52 45.77
CA GLY A 77 10.73 42.01 46.62
C GLY A 77 11.03 41.04 47.75
N GLU A 78 12.22 40.50 47.91
CA GLU A 78 12.54 39.51 48.97
C GLU A 78 13.87 39.79 49.72
N ILE A 79 14.31 41.02 49.84
CA ILE A 79 15.53 41.32 50.58
C ILE A 79 15.21 41.73 52.00
N THR A 80 15.41 40.83 52.90
CA THR A 80 15.84 41.19 54.25
C THR A 80 17.25 41.79 54.16
N SER A 81 17.34 43.07 54.40
CA SER A 81 18.55 43.90 54.33
C SER A 81 19.80 43.21 54.83
N GLY A 82 20.87 43.20 54.02
CA GLY A 82 22.23 42.96 54.46
C GLY A 82 22.70 41.50 54.44
N ARG A 83 22.11 40.60 53.74
CA ARG A 83 22.60 39.22 53.54
C ARG A 83 23.59 39.15 52.36
N ASN A 84 24.89 39.07 52.70
CA ASN A 84 25.91 38.78 51.72
C ASN A 84 25.84 37.29 51.32
N VAL A 85 25.68 37.00 50.05
CA VAL A 85 25.69 35.64 49.53
C VAL A 85 27.00 35.44 48.78
N ASN A 86 27.84 34.56 49.30
CA ASN A 86 29.09 34.19 48.63
C ASN A 86 28.83 33.04 47.67
N ILE A 87 29.07 33.26 46.38
CA ILE A 87 28.95 32.26 45.33
C ILE A 87 30.36 31.86 44.90
N HIS A 88 30.66 30.58 45.08
CA HIS A 88 31.88 29.97 44.56
C HIS A 88 31.53 29.18 43.29
N LEU A 89 32.23 29.46 42.20
CA LEU A 89 32.02 28.80 40.92
C LEU A 89 33.12 27.75 40.72
N ASP A 90 32.72 26.56 40.31
CA ASP A 90 33.64 25.47 39.99
C ASP A 90 33.28 24.82 38.64
N GLY A 91 34.10 23.85 38.17
CA GLY A 91 33.91 23.19 36.89
C GLY A 91 32.60 22.41 36.78
N THR A 92 32.08 21.89 37.91
CA THR A 92 30.82 21.09 37.89
C THR A 92 29.60 21.98 37.66
N ASP A 93 29.67 23.24 38.10
CA ASP A 93 28.61 24.24 37.87
C ASP A 93 28.46 24.55 36.38
N LEU A 94 29.59 24.60 35.67
CA LEU A 94 29.61 24.82 34.24
C LEU A 94 29.02 23.61 33.48
N GLU A 95 29.39 22.38 33.87
CA GLU A 95 28.86 21.14 33.29
C GLU A 95 27.33 21.05 33.44
N GLN A 96 26.80 21.26 34.65
CA GLN A 96 25.36 21.26 34.91
C GLN A 96 24.63 22.34 34.13
N THR A 97 25.26 23.50 33.93
CA THR A 97 24.64 24.57 33.13
C THR A 97 24.64 24.23 31.65
N VAL A 98 25.72 23.63 31.15
CA VAL A 98 25.76 23.15 29.74
C VAL A 98 24.72 22.07 29.48
N GLU A 99 24.52 21.13 30.42
CA GLU A 99 23.44 20.13 30.33
C GLU A 99 22.06 20.81 30.30
N GLY A 100 21.82 21.79 31.16
CA GLY A 100 20.59 22.57 31.20
C GLY A 100 20.34 23.34 29.89
N ILE A 101 21.39 23.93 29.33
CA ILE A 101 21.32 24.61 28.00
C ILE A 101 21.00 23.61 26.89
N THR A 102 21.64 22.44 26.92
CA THR A 102 21.37 21.38 25.93
C THR A 102 19.89 20.97 25.95
N SER A 103 19.35 20.72 27.14
CA SER A 103 17.94 20.39 27.32
C SER A 103 16.99 21.52 26.87
N ALA A 104 17.35 22.77 27.14
CA ALA A 104 16.59 23.95 26.71
C ALA A 104 16.61 24.10 25.19
N ILE A 105 17.74 23.82 24.52
CA ILE A 105 17.87 23.83 23.06
C ILE A 105 17.04 22.71 22.44
N GLU A 106 17.04 21.50 23.00
CA GLU A 106 16.19 20.39 22.54
C GLU A 106 14.70 20.76 22.63
N THR A 107 14.27 21.31 23.76
CA THR A 107 12.89 21.74 23.99
C THR A 107 12.49 22.86 23.02
N ALA A 108 13.35 23.86 22.81
CA ALA A 108 13.12 24.96 21.87
C ALA A 108 13.07 24.44 20.42
N SER A 109 13.95 23.50 20.07
CA SER A 109 13.94 22.86 18.76
C SER A 109 12.64 22.13 18.48
N GLN A 110 12.14 21.36 19.45
CA GLN A 110 10.86 20.66 19.35
C GLN A 110 9.70 21.67 19.16
N GLY A 111 9.66 22.75 19.94
CA GLY A 111 8.66 23.81 19.80
C GLY A 111 8.69 24.48 18.42
N ILE A 112 9.88 24.69 17.84
CA ILE A 112 10.04 25.23 16.48
C ILE A 112 9.51 24.24 15.45
N PHE A 113 9.83 22.93 15.57
CA PHE A 113 9.28 21.90 14.67
C PHE A 113 7.77 21.85 14.74
N ASP A 114 7.19 21.86 15.92
CA ASP A 114 5.74 21.81 16.12
C ASP A 114 5.05 23.01 15.48
N SER A 115 5.58 24.21 15.69
CA SER A 115 5.05 25.46 15.12
C SER A 115 5.14 25.47 13.60
N LEU A 116 6.30 25.11 13.02
CA LEU A 116 6.49 25.07 11.57
C LEU A 116 5.63 23.97 10.94
N SER A 117 5.50 22.82 11.59
CA SER A 117 4.64 21.73 11.13
C SER A 117 3.16 22.14 11.12
N ALA A 118 2.69 22.82 12.18
CA ALA A 118 1.34 23.35 12.26
C ALA A 118 1.07 24.39 11.15
N THR A 119 2.02 25.30 10.94
CA THR A 119 1.93 26.32 9.86
C THR A 119 1.92 25.67 8.49
N ALA A 120 2.80 24.69 8.25
CA ALA A 120 2.84 23.94 6.99
C ALA A 120 1.53 23.19 6.74
N LEU A 121 0.97 22.56 7.76
CA LEU A 121 -0.33 21.88 7.68
C LEU A 121 -1.46 22.87 7.35
N GLN A 122 -1.51 24.01 8.02
CA GLN A 122 -2.49 25.06 7.72
C GLN A 122 -2.38 25.54 6.27
N ASN A 123 -1.15 25.75 5.78
CA ASN A 123 -0.92 26.17 4.39
C ASN A 123 -1.36 25.09 3.39
N VAL A 124 -1.14 23.81 3.68
CA VAL A 124 -1.64 22.69 2.86
C VAL A 124 -3.17 22.68 2.80
N LEU A 125 -3.83 23.03 3.91
CA LEU A 125 -5.29 23.01 4.06
C LEU A 125 -5.95 24.37 3.79
N LYS A 126 -5.20 25.39 3.42
CA LYS A 126 -5.71 26.75 3.27
C LYS A 126 -6.78 26.90 2.19
N ASP A 127 -6.64 26.17 1.08
CA ASP A 127 -7.62 26.16 0.00
C ASP A 127 -7.77 24.75 -0.58
N PRO A 128 -8.45 23.84 0.15
CA PRO A 128 -8.64 22.47 -0.29
C PRO A 128 -9.52 22.40 -1.55
N ALA A 129 -10.45 23.31 -1.74
CA ALA A 129 -11.37 23.30 -2.89
C ALA A 129 -10.62 23.59 -4.20
N ALA A 130 -9.83 24.65 -4.25
CA ALA A 130 -9.03 24.96 -5.44
C ALA A 130 -8.00 23.87 -5.74
N ARG A 131 -7.37 23.31 -4.72
CA ARG A 131 -6.42 22.20 -4.87
C ARG A 131 -7.08 20.94 -5.42
N LEU A 132 -8.24 20.56 -4.89
CA LEU A 132 -9.02 19.42 -5.39
C LEU A 132 -9.51 19.63 -6.80
N LEU A 133 -9.97 20.85 -7.14
CA LEU A 133 -10.37 21.20 -8.50
C LEU A 133 -9.20 21.05 -9.50
N HIS A 134 -8.03 21.53 -9.14
CA HIS A 134 -6.81 21.38 -9.97
C HIS A 134 -6.49 19.90 -10.20
N LEU A 135 -6.42 19.09 -9.14
CA LEU A 135 -6.15 17.65 -9.24
C LEU A 135 -7.21 16.92 -10.08
N THR A 136 -8.48 17.31 -9.94
CA THR A 136 -9.58 16.74 -10.74
C THR A 136 -9.43 17.08 -12.22
N ASN A 137 -9.15 18.33 -12.55
CA ASN A 137 -8.94 18.77 -13.93
C ASN A 137 -7.74 18.07 -14.60
N GLU A 138 -6.62 17.92 -13.89
CA GLU A 138 -5.46 17.16 -14.40
C GLU A 138 -5.80 15.70 -14.68
N ARG A 139 -6.49 15.05 -13.73
CA ARG A 139 -6.94 13.67 -13.89
C ARG A 139 -7.88 13.53 -15.09
N ASP A 140 -8.89 14.39 -15.20
CA ASP A 140 -9.88 14.32 -16.28
C ASP A 140 -9.24 14.59 -17.65
N ALA A 141 -8.27 15.50 -17.71
CA ALA A 141 -7.50 15.73 -18.93
C ALA A 141 -6.65 14.51 -19.32
N PHE A 142 -6.04 13.84 -18.34
CA PHE A 142 -5.32 12.58 -18.54
C PHE A 142 -6.26 11.49 -19.05
N MET A 143 -7.40 11.27 -18.38
CA MET A 143 -8.35 10.23 -18.76
C MET A 143 -8.93 10.43 -20.17
N ARG A 144 -9.19 11.69 -20.57
CA ARG A 144 -9.61 11.98 -21.95
C ARG A 144 -8.54 11.59 -22.98
N ARG A 145 -7.27 11.89 -22.73
CA ARG A 145 -6.17 11.47 -23.64
C ARG A 145 -6.02 9.95 -23.69
N LEU A 146 -6.14 9.29 -22.53
CA LEU A 146 -6.08 7.84 -22.40
C LEU A 146 -7.21 7.18 -23.21
N GLU A 147 -8.45 7.65 -23.03
CA GLU A 147 -9.61 7.15 -23.74
C GLU A 147 -9.49 7.32 -25.26
N LEU A 148 -9.01 8.49 -25.73
CA LEU A 148 -8.77 8.71 -27.17
C LEU A 148 -7.69 7.76 -27.73
N THR A 149 -6.65 7.48 -26.94
CA THR A 149 -5.56 6.60 -27.36
C THR A 149 -5.98 5.15 -27.47
N TRP A 150 -6.80 4.68 -26.49
CA TRP A 150 -7.19 3.28 -26.33
C TRP A 150 -8.68 3.01 -26.63
N ALA A 151 -9.36 3.92 -27.37
CA ALA A 151 -10.80 3.86 -27.62
C ALA A 151 -11.26 2.50 -28.18
N GLU A 152 -10.65 2.01 -29.25
CA GLU A 152 -11.07 0.75 -29.86
C GLU A 152 -10.80 -0.50 -29.00
N PRO A 153 -9.61 -0.67 -28.38
CA PRO A 153 -9.40 -1.75 -27.42
C PRO A 153 -10.40 -1.74 -26.26
N PHE A 154 -10.67 -0.57 -25.67
CA PHE A 154 -11.60 -0.45 -24.55
C PHE A 154 -13.04 -0.80 -24.95
N LYS A 155 -13.50 -0.28 -26.09
CA LYS A 155 -14.83 -0.59 -26.64
C LYS A 155 -15.01 -2.09 -26.87
N LEU A 156 -14.02 -2.76 -27.48
CA LEU A 156 -14.10 -4.20 -27.71
C LEU A 156 -14.04 -5.01 -26.41
N LEU A 157 -13.25 -4.57 -25.45
CA LEU A 157 -13.19 -5.20 -24.13
C LEU A 157 -14.53 -5.05 -23.39
N ASP A 158 -15.18 -3.88 -23.46
CA ASP A 158 -16.49 -3.66 -22.86
C ASP A 158 -17.56 -4.58 -23.46
N ILE A 159 -17.60 -4.68 -24.79
CA ILE A 159 -18.50 -5.59 -25.49
C ILE A 159 -18.22 -7.04 -25.07
N HIS A 160 -16.95 -7.41 -24.94
CA HIS A 160 -16.56 -8.77 -24.56
C HIS A 160 -16.99 -9.10 -23.13
N VAL A 161 -16.78 -8.18 -22.17
CA VAL A 161 -17.19 -8.37 -20.79
C VAL A 161 -18.72 -8.45 -20.67
N ALA A 162 -19.45 -7.55 -21.32
CA ALA A 162 -20.91 -7.56 -21.32
C ALA A 162 -21.47 -8.87 -21.90
N LEU A 163 -20.94 -9.32 -23.04
CA LEU A 163 -21.35 -10.57 -23.65
C LEU A 163 -21.07 -11.79 -22.75
N CYS A 164 -19.91 -11.85 -22.12
CA CYS A 164 -19.59 -12.93 -21.17
C CYS A 164 -20.52 -12.93 -19.96
N GLN A 165 -20.89 -11.74 -19.46
CA GLN A 165 -21.86 -11.60 -18.36
C GLN A 165 -23.23 -12.11 -18.80
N GLU A 166 -23.77 -11.63 -19.91
CA GLU A 166 -25.08 -12.06 -20.47
C GLU A 166 -25.14 -13.56 -20.67
N ILE A 167 -24.12 -14.14 -21.30
CA ILE A 167 -24.02 -15.60 -21.51
C ILE A 167 -24.01 -16.32 -20.16
N GLY A 168 -23.27 -15.80 -19.17
CA GLY A 168 -23.20 -16.37 -17.83
C GLY A 168 -24.56 -16.38 -17.13
N GLU A 169 -25.31 -15.28 -17.21
CA GLU A 169 -26.66 -15.14 -16.64
C GLU A 169 -27.63 -16.13 -17.28
N VAL A 170 -27.72 -16.13 -18.60
CA VAL A 170 -28.58 -17.07 -19.36
C VAL A 170 -28.23 -18.52 -19.07
N ARG A 171 -26.92 -18.84 -19.04
CA ARG A 171 -26.44 -20.19 -18.77
C ARG A 171 -26.72 -20.64 -17.35
N ASN A 172 -26.48 -19.78 -16.36
CA ASN A 172 -26.80 -20.06 -14.96
C ASN A 172 -28.31 -20.37 -14.77
N ASP A 173 -29.18 -19.57 -15.38
CA ASP A 173 -30.63 -19.77 -15.31
C ASP A 173 -31.05 -21.10 -15.96
N TRP A 174 -30.44 -21.44 -17.09
CA TRP A 174 -30.69 -22.72 -17.72
C TRP A 174 -30.22 -23.90 -16.89
N LEU A 175 -29.00 -23.85 -16.33
CA LEU A 175 -28.43 -24.88 -15.45
C LEU A 175 -29.24 -25.05 -14.16
N ARG A 176 -29.74 -23.97 -13.57
CA ARG A 176 -30.63 -24.00 -12.40
C ARG A 176 -31.93 -24.75 -12.67
N ARG A 177 -32.52 -24.59 -13.86
CA ARG A 177 -33.73 -25.34 -14.24
C ARG A 177 -33.45 -26.84 -14.41
N GLN A 178 -32.24 -27.21 -14.83
CA GLN A 178 -31.81 -28.60 -14.97
C GLN A 178 -31.29 -29.22 -13.65
N ARG A 179 -31.06 -28.45 -12.61
CA ARG A 179 -30.38 -28.84 -11.37
C ARG A 179 -30.93 -30.10 -10.71
N ARG A 180 -32.23 -30.36 -10.80
CA ARG A 180 -32.84 -31.56 -10.19
C ARG A 180 -32.44 -32.86 -10.89
N ARG A 181 -31.87 -32.82 -12.09
CA ARG A 181 -31.47 -33.97 -12.90
C ARG A 181 -29.95 -34.09 -13.08
N ALA A 182 -29.19 -33.10 -12.63
CA ALA A 182 -27.76 -33.05 -12.84
C ALA A 182 -27.02 -33.93 -11.84
N LYS A 183 -26.18 -34.84 -12.32
CA LYS A 183 -25.28 -35.65 -11.51
C LYS A 183 -24.10 -34.81 -10.97
N ASP A 184 -23.86 -33.63 -11.57
CA ASP A 184 -22.71 -32.76 -11.39
C ASP A 184 -23.09 -31.39 -10.78
N ILE A 185 -24.08 -31.38 -9.88
CA ILE A 185 -24.57 -30.17 -9.21
C ILE A 185 -23.41 -29.36 -8.57
N ALA A 186 -22.44 -30.06 -7.95
CA ALA A 186 -21.28 -29.40 -7.33
C ALA A 186 -20.39 -28.69 -8.36
N VAL A 187 -20.16 -29.29 -9.53
CA VAL A 187 -19.41 -28.69 -10.64
C VAL A 187 -20.12 -27.44 -11.13
N VAL A 188 -21.43 -27.55 -11.40
CA VAL A 188 -22.25 -26.41 -11.85
C VAL A 188 -22.20 -25.26 -10.87
N ASP A 189 -22.39 -25.54 -9.57
CA ASP A 189 -22.39 -24.49 -8.53
C ASP A 189 -21.03 -23.79 -8.43
N VAL A 190 -19.94 -24.55 -8.37
CA VAL A 190 -18.59 -23.99 -8.25
C VAL A 190 -18.19 -23.21 -9.51
N VAL A 191 -18.35 -23.79 -10.69
CA VAL A 191 -17.94 -23.10 -11.94
C VAL A 191 -18.77 -21.84 -12.17
N THR A 192 -20.06 -21.84 -11.87
CA THR A 192 -20.91 -20.65 -11.96
C THR A 192 -20.42 -19.54 -11.03
N ARG A 193 -20.04 -19.88 -9.77
CA ARG A 193 -19.49 -18.91 -8.82
C ARG A 193 -18.14 -18.37 -9.25
N LEU A 194 -17.26 -19.24 -9.75
CA LEU A 194 -15.95 -18.83 -10.29
C LEU A 194 -16.10 -17.92 -11.51
N HIS A 195 -17.05 -18.24 -12.41
CA HIS A 195 -17.38 -17.39 -13.55
C HIS A 195 -17.87 -16.01 -13.10
N GLY A 196 -18.88 -15.93 -12.22
CA GLY A 196 -19.40 -14.65 -11.73
C GLY A 196 -18.31 -13.79 -11.04
N ARG A 197 -17.42 -14.44 -10.28
CA ARG A 197 -16.28 -13.75 -9.68
C ARG A 197 -15.28 -13.27 -10.74
N THR A 198 -15.07 -14.02 -11.82
CA THR A 198 -14.18 -13.60 -12.91
C THR A 198 -14.75 -12.40 -13.66
N VAL A 199 -16.07 -12.36 -13.91
CA VAL A 199 -16.75 -11.20 -14.51
C VAL A 199 -16.59 -9.96 -13.61
N LEU A 200 -16.78 -10.10 -12.29
CA LEU A 200 -16.55 -9.01 -11.34
C LEU A 200 -15.11 -8.46 -11.45
N VAL A 201 -14.12 -9.35 -11.42
CA VAL A 201 -12.70 -8.97 -11.53
C VAL A 201 -12.37 -8.37 -12.90
N ALA A 202 -13.05 -8.81 -13.99
CA ALA A 202 -12.91 -8.17 -15.29
C ALA A 202 -13.36 -6.71 -15.27
N GLY A 203 -14.43 -6.37 -14.55
CA GLY A 203 -14.85 -4.99 -14.31
C GLY A 203 -13.79 -4.17 -13.54
N GLU A 204 -13.13 -4.78 -12.56
CA GLU A 204 -12.01 -4.13 -11.87
C GLU A 204 -10.82 -3.88 -12.81
N VAL A 205 -10.49 -4.83 -13.69
CA VAL A 205 -9.45 -4.65 -14.73
C VAL A 205 -9.82 -3.51 -15.68
N GLN A 206 -11.07 -3.45 -16.16
CA GLN A 206 -11.55 -2.34 -17.01
C GLN A 206 -11.39 -0.99 -16.31
N ALA A 207 -11.79 -0.89 -15.04
CA ALA A 207 -11.65 0.33 -14.27
C ALA A 207 -10.18 0.77 -14.11
N LEU A 208 -9.27 -0.17 -13.84
CA LEU A 208 -7.84 0.10 -13.72
C LEU A 208 -7.22 0.52 -15.07
N LEU A 209 -7.56 -0.15 -16.16
CA LEU A 209 -7.09 0.19 -17.51
C LEU A 209 -7.55 1.60 -17.91
N ARG A 210 -8.82 1.94 -17.69
CA ARG A 210 -9.39 3.27 -18.00
C ARG A 210 -8.83 4.39 -17.12
N ASN A 211 -8.21 4.06 -16.00
CA ASN A 211 -7.50 5.00 -15.15
C ASN A 211 -5.96 4.95 -15.33
N GLY A 212 -5.43 4.19 -16.30
CA GLY A 212 -4.01 4.15 -16.62
C GLY A 212 -3.14 3.35 -15.64
N PHE A 213 -3.72 2.41 -14.89
CA PHE A 213 -3.01 1.58 -13.90
C PHE A 213 -2.70 0.18 -14.44
N ALA A 214 -1.73 0.09 -15.37
CA ALA A 214 -1.33 -1.15 -16.03
C ALA A 214 -0.92 -2.25 -15.06
N ASP A 215 -0.05 -1.96 -14.10
CA ASP A 215 0.44 -2.91 -13.09
C ASP A 215 -0.69 -3.40 -12.17
N GLY A 216 -1.60 -2.50 -11.76
CA GLY A 216 -2.79 -2.84 -10.99
C GLY A 216 -3.75 -3.76 -11.78
N ALA A 217 -4.00 -3.43 -13.05
CA ALA A 217 -4.81 -4.26 -13.93
C ALA A 217 -4.20 -5.66 -14.14
N MET A 218 -2.88 -5.74 -14.29
CA MET A 218 -2.15 -7.01 -14.41
C MET A 218 -2.25 -7.85 -13.13
N SER A 219 -2.18 -7.21 -11.96
CA SER A 219 -2.38 -7.86 -10.66
C SER A 219 -3.80 -8.46 -10.53
N ARG A 220 -4.82 -7.76 -11.03
CA ARG A 220 -6.21 -8.26 -11.04
C ARG A 220 -6.41 -9.37 -12.08
N TRP A 221 -5.77 -9.26 -13.27
CA TRP A 221 -5.77 -10.37 -14.21
C TRP A 221 -5.22 -11.67 -13.61
N ARG A 222 -4.18 -11.61 -12.80
CA ARG A 222 -3.68 -12.79 -12.09
C ARG A 222 -4.79 -13.54 -11.36
N THR A 223 -5.69 -12.81 -10.68
CA THR A 223 -6.86 -13.42 -10.02
C THR A 223 -7.81 -14.06 -11.03
N MET A 224 -8.07 -13.42 -12.19
CA MET A 224 -8.89 -14.01 -13.24
C MET A 224 -8.29 -15.32 -13.75
N HIS A 225 -6.99 -15.36 -13.93
CA HIS A 225 -6.28 -16.55 -14.37
C HIS A 225 -6.37 -17.69 -13.35
N GLU A 226 -6.17 -17.40 -12.06
CA GLU A 226 -6.35 -18.38 -10.98
C GLU A 226 -7.78 -18.96 -10.94
N LEU A 227 -8.80 -18.12 -11.09
CA LEU A 227 -10.20 -18.54 -11.14
C LEU A 227 -10.49 -19.42 -12.37
N THR A 228 -9.95 -19.05 -13.53
CA THR A 228 -10.11 -19.77 -14.79
C THR A 228 -9.47 -21.16 -14.72
N VAL A 229 -8.22 -21.24 -14.30
CA VAL A 229 -7.47 -22.51 -14.13
C VAL A 229 -8.19 -23.44 -13.16
N THR A 230 -8.67 -22.89 -12.04
CA THR A 230 -9.44 -23.64 -11.03
C THR A 230 -10.75 -24.19 -11.63
N ALA A 231 -11.49 -23.35 -12.38
CA ALA A 231 -12.74 -23.75 -13.02
C ALA A 231 -12.51 -24.84 -14.08
N MET A 232 -11.45 -24.74 -14.87
CA MET A 232 -11.08 -25.76 -15.86
C MET A 232 -10.79 -27.09 -15.19
N LEU A 233 -9.93 -27.13 -14.18
CA LEU A 233 -9.61 -28.38 -13.48
C LEU A 233 -10.86 -29.03 -12.88
N ILE A 234 -11.73 -28.26 -12.26
CA ILE A 234 -12.97 -28.77 -11.65
C ILE A 234 -13.93 -29.30 -12.72
N ALA A 235 -14.10 -28.59 -13.84
CA ALA A 235 -14.96 -29.03 -14.92
C ALA A 235 -14.44 -30.31 -15.61
N GLU A 236 -13.12 -30.45 -15.78
CA GLU A 236 -12.50 -31.62 -16.40
C GLU A 236 -12.49 -32.84 -15.48
N ARG A 237 -12.29 -32.67 -14.17
CA ARG A 237 -12.14 -33.76 -13.21
C ARG A 237 -13.45 -34.17 -12.55
N GLY A 238 -14.48 -33.32 -12.61
CA GLY A 238 -15.85 -33.67 -12.24
C GLY A 238 -16.21 -33.50 -10.77
N PRO A 239 -17.29 -34.16 -10.34
CA PRO A 239 -17.95 -33.88 -9.05
C PRO A 239 -17.08 -34.04 -7.82
N ASP A 240 -16.26 -35.07 -7.75
CA ASP A 240 -15.41 -35.34 -6.58
C ASP A 240 -14.45 -34.16 -6.29
N VAL A 241 -13.88 -33.58 -7.34
CA VAL A 241 -12.98 -32.42 -7.21
C VAL A 241 -13.75 -31.17 -6.81
N ALA A 242 -14.95 -31.00 -7.36
CA ALA A 242 -15.84 -29.88 -6.99
C ALA A 242 -16.23 -29.97 -5.50
N GLU A 243 -16.60 -31.16 -5.01
CA GLU A 243 -16.94 -31.37 -3.59
C GLU A 243 -15.74 -31.13 -2.68
N ARG A 244 -14.55 -31.60 -3.08
CA ARG A 244 -13.29 -31.31 -2.36
C ARG A 244 -13.01 -29.81 -2.31
N TYR A 245 -13.21 -29.11 -3.42
CA TYR A 245 -13.02 -27.65 -3.47
C TYR A 245 -13.98 -26.92 -2.54
N ILE A 246 -15.26 -27.32 -2.50
CA ILE A 246 -16.25 -26.76 -1.56
C ILE A 246 -15.84 -27.05 -0.11
N ALA A 247 -15.46 -28.28 0.19
CA ALA A 247 -15.06 -28.69 1.54
C ALA A 247 -13.78 -27.98 2.03
N HIS A 248 -12.89 -27.57 1.10
CA HIS A 248 -11.64 -26.88 1.42
C HIS A 248 -11.84 -25.50 2.06
N VAL A 249 -13.03 -24.90 1.94
CA VAL A 249 -13.43 -23.70 2.70
C VAL A 249 -13.23 -23.93 4.21
N GLY A 250 -13.49 -25.17 4.69
CA GLY A 250 -13.23 -25.55 6.07
C GLY A 250 -11.74 -25.52 6.44
N ALA A 251 -10.87 -26.03 5.57
CA ALA A 251 -9.41 -26.00 5.77
C ALA A 251 -8.88 -24.56 5.82
N ASP A 252 -9.34 -23.69 4.92
CA ASP A 252 -8.95 -22.28 4.91
C ASP A 252 -9.48 -21.54 6.16
N SER A 253 -10.70 -21.86 6.60
CA SER A 253 -11.27 -21.28 7.82
C SER A 253 -10.46 -21.66 9.06
N ILE A 254 -10.00 -22.90 9.16
CA ILE A 254 -9.16 -23.39 10.27
C ILE A 254 -7.81 -22.64 10.27
N LYS A 255 -7.15 -22.46 9.13
CA LYS A 255 -5.91 -21.72 9.02
C LYS A 255 -6.09 -20.24 9.44
N ALA A 256 -7.14 -19.60 8.92
CA ALA A 256 -7.46 -18.22 9.24
C ALA A 256 -7.75 -18.04 10.75
N ALA A 257 -8.51 -18.94 11.35
CA ALA A 257 -8.82 -18.91 12.77
C ALA A 257 -7.57 -19.08 13.65
N ARG A 258 -6.67 -20.01 13.30
CA ARG A 258 -5.40 -20.19 14.00
C ARG A 258 -4.52 -18.94 13.95
N GLN A 259 -4.43 -18.31 12.78
CA GLN A 259 -3.68 -17.07 12.62
C GLN A 259 -4.33 -15.92 13.40
N TYR A 260 -5.66 -15.78 13.33
CA TYR A 260 -6.41 -14.78 14.09
C TYR A 260 -6.17 -14.93 15.59
N GLN A 261 -6.31 -16.15 16.13
CA GLN A 261 -6.13 -16.43 17.55
C GLN A 261 -4.72 -16.06 18.03
N ARG A 262 -3.70 -16.32 17.20
CA ARG A 262 -2.30 -15.97 17.52
C ARG A 262 -2.09 -14.47 17.75
N PHE A 263 -2.82 -13.62 17.04
CA PHE A 263 -2.63 -12.16 17.05
C PHE A 263 -3.77 -11.38 17.72
N ALA A 264 -4.84 -12.05 18.15
CA ALA A 264 -6.03 -11.39 18.70
C ALA A 264 -5.71 -10.44 19.85
N ALA A 265 -4.87 -10.85 20.80
CA ALA A 265 -4.48 -10.02 21.94
C ALA A 265 -3.70 -8.76 21.51
N VAL A 266 -2.74 -8.89 20.58
CA VAL A 266 -1.93 -7.77 20.07
C VAL A 266 -2.79 -6.76 19.31
N LEU A 267 -3.80 -7.25 18.56
CA LEU A 267 -4.75 -6.43 17.80
C LEU A 267 -5.91 -5.91 18.66
N GLN A 268 -5.91 -6.17 19.96
CA GLN A 268 -7.00 -5.80 20.88
C GLN A 268 -8.37 -6.35 20.43
N HIS A 269 -8.37 -7.50 19.75
CA HIS A 269 -9.56 -8.20 19.33
C HIS A 269 -9.98 -9.24 20.37
N ARG A 270 -11.28 -9.60 20.38
CA ARG A 270 -11.77 -10.68 21.24
C ARG A 270 -11.24 -12.03 20.73
N PRO A 271 -10.63 -12.86 21.58
CA PRO A 271 -10.22 -14.20 21.19
C PRO A 271 -11.42 -15.04 20.71
N ILE A 272 -11.13 -16.04 19.86
CA ILE A 272 -12.14 -17.04 19.47
C ILE A 272 -12.60 -17.77 20.73
N SER A 273 -13.91 -17.97 20.88
CA SER A 273 -14.45 -18.65 22.04
C SER A 273 -13.95 -20.10 22.12
N ALA A 274 -13.78 -20.62 23.33
CA ALA A 274 -13.39 -22.04 23.55
C ALA A 274 -14.34 -23.02 22.83
N ARG A 275 -15.64 -22.69 22.74
CA ARG A 275 -16.64 -23.46 22.01
C ARG A 275 -16.35 -23.49 20.50
N ASP A 276 -16.03 -22.36 19.91
CA ASP A 276 -15.77 -22.26 18.47
C ASP A 276 -14.41 -22.87 18.13
N GLN A 277 -13.41 -22.69 18.99
CA GLN A 277 -12.12 -23.40 18.86
C GLN A 277 -12.30 -24.91 18.82
N LYS A 278 -13.08 -25.47 19.76
CA LYS A 278 -13.38 -26.92 19.79
C LYS A 278 -14.10 -27.39 18.52
N ARG A 279 -14.99 -26.57 17.96
CA ARG A 279 -15.65 -26.85 16.67
C ARG A 279 -14.67 -26.88 15.50
N LEU A 280 -13.75 -25.93 15.45
CA LEU A 280 -12.71 -25.87 14.41
C LEU A 280 -11.75 -27.09 14.52
N ASP A 281 -11.37 -27.46 15.72
CA ASP A 281 -10.52 -28.64 15.96
C ASP A 281 -11.23 -29.94 15.53
N ALA A 282 -12.51 -30.10 15.86
CA ALA A 282 -13.31 -31.22 15.40
C ALA A 282 -13.44 -31.23 13.86
N LEU A 283 -13.67 -30.07 13.23
CA LEU A 283 -13.72 -29.97 11.78
C LEU A 283 -12.39 -30.38 11.15
N ALA A 284 -11.25 -29.98 11.73
CA ALA A 284 -9.93 -30.35 11.21
C ALA A 284 -9.74 -31.87 11.23
N VAL A 285 -10.13 -32.55 12.34
CA VAL A 285 -10.07 -34.02 12.47
C VAL A 285 -10.97 -34.69 11.44
N ASP A 286 -12.19 -34.18 11.24
CA ASP A 286 -13.14 -34.73 10.27
C ASP A 286 -12.66 -34.58 8.82
N LEU A 287 -12.11 -33.42 8.46
CA LEU A 287 -11.54 -33.21 7.14
C LEU A 287 -10.30 -34.09 6.89
N GLU A 288 -9.41 -34.20 7.87
CA GLU A 288 -8.24 -35.08 7.77
C GLU A 288 -8.63 -36.55 7.63
N ARG A 289 -9.63 -37.00 8.41
CA ARG A 289 -10.16 -38.38 8.33
C ARG A 289 -10.80 -38.67 6.97
N LYS A 290 -11.56 -37.70 6.42
CA LYS A 290 -12.30 -37.90 5.15
C LYS A 290 -11.40 -37.78 3.91
N TYR A 291 -10.48 -36.84 3.90
CA TYR A 291 -9.72 -36.46 2.70
C TYR A 291 -8.19 -36.68 2.82
N GLY A 292 -7.71 -37.08 4.00
CA GLY A 292 -6.29 -37.25 4.29
C GLY A 292 -5.59 -35.95 4.70
N LYS A 293 -4.43 -36.08 5.35
CA LYS A 293 -3.62 -34.97 5.85
C LYS A 293 -3.25 -33.90 4.77
N PRO A 294 -2.90 -34.26 3.53
CA PRO A 294 -2.60 -33.30 2.48
C PRO A 294 -3.73 -32.33 2.14
N PHE A 295 -4.96 -32.69 2.44
CA PHE A 295 -6.12 -31.84 2.19
C PHE A 295 -6.09 -30.52 2.97
N LEU A 296 -5.42 -30.45 4.10
CA LEU A 296 -5.30 -29.24 4.91
C LEU A 296 -4.21 -28.28 4.41
N ASN A 297 -3.41 -28.67 3.40
CA ASN A 297 -2.40 -27.80 2.78
C ASN A 297 -3.05 -26.77 1.84
N ASP A 298 -2.25 -25.78 1.37
CA ASP A 298 -2.70 -24.89 0.31
C ASP A 298 -2.95 -25.72 -0.97
N TYR A 299 -4.05 -25.43 -1.66
CA TYR A 299 -4.52 -26.24 -2.79
C TYR A 299 -4.75 -27.75 -2.47
N GLY A 300 -4.86 -28.13 -1.19
CA GLY A 300 -5.04 -29.52 -0.75
C GLY A 300 -6.28 -30.22 -1.34
N TRP A 301 -7.27 -29.43 -1.78
CA TRP A 301 -8.44 -29.96 -2.51
C TRP A 301 -8.06 -30.67 -3.83
N ALA A 302 -6.95 -30.26 -4.46
CA ALA A 302 -6.45 -30.86 -5.71
C ALA A 302 -5.44 -32.01 -5.46
N ALA A 303 -5.01 -32.26 -4.22
CA ALA A 303 -3.92 -33.17 -3.89
C ALA A 303 -4.10 -34.59 -4.46
N ASP A 304 -5.28 -35.15 -4.27
CA ASP A 304 -5.62 -36.51 -4.73
C ASP A 304 -5.69 -36.58 -6.27
N THR A 305 -6.40 -35.63 -6.87
CA THR A 305 -6.56 -35.54 -8.32
C THR A 305 -5.24 -35.40 -9.07
N LEU A 306 -4.31 -34.61 -8.52
CA LEU A 306 -2.99 -34.40 -9.08
C LEU A 306 -1.96 -35.46 -8.63
N ARG A 307 -2.34 -36.38 -7.73
CA ARG A 307 -1.42 -37.35 -7.10
C ARG A 307 -0.19 -36.66 -6.51
N ASN A 308 -0.39 -35.51 -5.92
CA ASN A 308 0.64 -34.70 -5.33
C ASN A 308 0.20 -34.24 -3.92
N PRO A 309 0.89 -34.65 -2.84
CA PRO A 309 0.50 -34.28 -1.48
C PRO A 309 0.70 -32.80 -1.15
N ASN A 310 1.48 -32.07 -1.95
CA ASN A 310 1.74 -30.66 -1.81
C ASN A 310 1.52 -29.92 -3.16
N PRO A 311 0.27 -29.83 -3.63
CA PRO A 311 -0.01 -29.18 -4.89
C PRO A 311 0.25 -27.68 -4.80
N THR A 312 0.67 -27.12 -5.91
CA THR A 312 0.88 -25.68 -6.06
C THR A 312 -0.01 -25.17 -7.19
N PHE A 313 -0.20 -23.87 -7.28
CA PHE A 313 -0.90 -23.30 -8.43
C PHE A 313 -0.23 -23.69 -9.78
N ALA A 314 1.11 -23.79 -9.81
CA ALA A 314 1.82 -24.24 -10.99
C ALA A 314 1.46 -25.68 -11.42
N SER A 315 1.23 -26.57 -10.45
CA SER A 315 0.82 -27.94 -10.78
C SER A 315 -0.64 -27.99 -11.30
N ILE A 316 -1.49 -27.08 -10.86
CA ILE A 316 -2.86 -26.96 -11.36
C ILE A 316 -2.86 -26.38 -12.78
N GLU A 317 -2.07 -25.32 -13.06
CA GLU A 317 -1.89 -24.77 -14.40
C GLU A 317 -1.43 -25.84 -15.41
N ALA A 318 -0.41 -26.62 -15.03
CA ALA A 318 0.09 -27.70 -15.88
C ALA A 318 -0.95 -28.79 -16.15
N ALA A 319 -1.81 -29.10 -15.17
CA ALA A 319 -2.83 -30.12 -15.32
C ALA A 319 -3.97 -29.76 -16.29
N VAL A 320 -4.07 -28.48 -16.66
CA VAL A 320 -5.07 -27.94 -17.62
C VAL A 320 -4.41 -27.25 -18.84
N ASP A 321 -3.14 -27.53 -19.11
CA ASP A 321 -2.36 -27.02 -20.26
C ASP A 321 -2.33 -25.47 -20.36
N LEU A 322 -2.36 -24.77 -19.22
CA LEU A 322 -2.26 -23.30 -19.13
C LEU A 322 -0.93 -22.79 -18.60
N ASP A 323 0.05 -23.67 -18.34
CA ASP A 323 1.39 -23.32 -17.85
C ASP A 323 2.18 -22.43 -18.83
N ARG A 324 1.82 -22.40 -20.10
CA ARG A 324 2.34 -21.43 -21.10
C ARG A 324 2.08 -19.96 -20.69
N LEU A 325 1.10 -19.68 -19.82
CA LEU A 325 0.80 -18.35 -19.29
C LEU A 325 1.59 -18.03 -18.00
N ARG A 326 2.36 -18.98 -17.50
CA ARG A 326 3.17 -18.84 -16.26
C ARG A 326 4.12 -17.63 -16.27
N PRO A 327 4.77 -17.24 -17.37
CA PRO A 327 5.60 -16.02 -17.39
C PRO A 327 4.80 -14.76 -17.07
N TYR A 328 3.60 -14.63 -17.61
CA TYR A 328 2.70 -13.50 -17.32
C TYR A 328 2.16 -13.53 -15.90
N PHE A 329 1.82 -14.70 -15.39
CA PHE A 329 1.43 -14.89 -14.01
C PHE A 329 2.51 -14.46 -13.03
N LYS A 330 3.78 -14.83 -13.31
CA LYS A 330 4.93 -14.39 -12.52
C LYS A 330 5.18 -12.88 -12.64
N LEU A 331 5.01 -12.31 -13.82
CA LEU A 331 5.09 -10.86 -14.03
C LEU A 331 4.06 -10.14 -13.16
N ALA A 332 2.80 -10.58 -13.20
CA ALA A 332 1.73 -10.05 -12.37
C ALA A 332 2.03 -10.20 -10.86
N SER A 333 2.65 -11.31 -10.45
CA SER A 333 3.02 -11.54 -9.05
C SER A 333 4.06 -10.55 -8.54
N ASN A 334 4.96 -10.06 -9.40
CA ASN A 334 5.97 -9.07 -9.01
C ASN A 334 5.35 -7.73 -8.60
N THR A 335 4.18 -7.37 -9.15
CA THR A 335 3.48 -6.13 -8.82
C THR A 335 2.62 -6.24 -7.56
N VAL A 336 2.32 -7.46 -7.11
CA VAL A 336 1.59 -7.73 -5.84
C VAL A 336 2.52 -7.74 -4.64
N HIS A 337 3.75 -8.23 -4.82
CA HIS A 337 4.74 -8.38 -3.76
C HIS A 337 5.82 -7.30 -3.86
N ALA A 338 6.38 -6.88 -2.74
CA ALA A 338 7.48 -5.90 -2.66
C ALA A 338 8.84 -6.53 -3.04
N GLY A 339 8.87 -7.37 -4.08
CA GLY A 339 10.11 -7.94 -4.60
C GLY A 339 10.90 -6.93 -5.44
N ALA A 340 12.23 -7.07 -5.50
CA ALA A 340 13.10 -6.16 -6.24
C ALA A 340 12.63 -5.96 -7.70
N LYS A 341 12.30 -7.03 -8.42
CA LYS A 341 11.83 -6.93 -9.80
C LYS A 341 10.56 -6.07 -9.94
N GLY A 342 9.59 -6.18 -9.00
CA GLY A 342 8.38 -5.37 -9.00
C GLY A 342 8.63 -3.91 -8.61
N THR A 343 9.75 -3.61 -7.96
CA THR A 343 10.14 -2.23 -7.60
C THR A 343 10.78 -1.50 -8.78
N PHE A 344 11.64 -2.17 -9.53
CA PHE A 344 12.43 -1.57 -10.61
C PHE A 344 11.80 -1.69 -12.00
N PHE A 345 10.90 -2.65 -12.22
CA PHE A 345 10.20 -2.83 -13.49
C PHE A 345 8.74 -2.42 -13.39
N ARG A 346 8.27 -1.57 -14.30
CA ARG A 346 6.89 -1.11 -14.41
C ARG A 346 6.38 -1.23 -15.83
N LEU A 347 5.17 -1.75 -16.01
CA LEU A 347 4.50 -1.83 -17.31
C LEU A 347 4.19 -0.44 -17.90
N GLY A 348 3.91 0.52 -17.03
CA GLY A 348 3.59 1.90 -17.42
C GLY A 348 4.79 2.77 -17.80
N VAL A 349 6.00 2.21 -17.91
CA VAL A 349 7.23 2.91 -18.31
C VAL A 349 7.75 2.34 -19.62
N LEU A 350 8.02 3.21 -20.61
CA LEU A 350 8.62 2.82 -21.90
C LEU A 350 10.13 3.05 -21.91
N GLY A 351 10.82 2.16 -22.60
CA GLY A 351 12.27 2.28 -22.81
C GLY A 351 13.07 1.99 -21.55
N ASP A 352 13.93 2.93 -21.16
CA ASP A 352 14.77 2.79 -19.97
C ASP A 352 13.92 2.81 -18.71
N GLN A 353 14.10 1.82 -17.83
CA GLN A 353 13.32 1.64 -16.61
C GLN A 353 13.83 2.50 -15.42
N ASP A 354 14.77 3.44 -15.68
CA ASP A 354 15.29 4.35 -14.65
C ASP A 354 14.25 5.39 -14.18
N GLY A 355 13.15 5.54 -14.93
CA GLY A 355 12.05 6.43 -14.58
C GLY A 355 11.22 5.91 -13.41
N ILE A 356 10.95 6.78 -12.42
CA ILE A 356 10.02 6.48 -11.33
C ILE A 356 8.60 6.85 -11.73
N LEU A 357 7.72 5.86 -11.87
CA LEU A 357 6.30 6.09 -12.12
C LEU A 357 5.53 6.14 -10.79
N ALA A 358 5.06 7.33 -10.41
CA ALA A 358 4.27 7.57 -9.20
C ALA A 358 2.80 7.92 -9.52
N GLY A 359 2.19 7.25 -10.51
CA GLY A 359 0.80 7.54 -10.91
C GLY A 359 0.35 6.74 -12.13
N ALA A 360 -0.68 7.25 -12.78
CA ALA A 360 -1.25 6.68 -13.99
C ALA A 360 -0.34 6.90 -15.21
N SER A 361 -0.37 5.96 -16.16
CA SER A 361 0.37 6.03 -17.42
C SER A 361 -0.52 5.67 -18.61
N ASN A 362 -0.22 6.27 -19.76
CA ASN A 362 -0.89 5.99 -21.03
C ASN A 362 -0.29 4.77 -21.77
N VAL A 363 0.61 4.03 -21.15
CA VAL A 363 1.32 2.91 -21.76
C VAL A 363 1.24 1.65 -20.90
N GLY A 364 1.57 0.48 -21.49
CA GLY A 364 1.66 -0.77 -20.76
C GLY A 364 0.32 -1.48 -20.53
N LEU A 365 -0.78 -0.96 -21.08
CA LEU A 365 -2.12 -1.52 -20.85
C LEU A 365 -2.38 -2.80 -21.65
N GLN A 366 -1.55 -3.08 -22.66
CA GLN A 366 -1.71 -4.18 -23.60
C GLN A 366 -1.86 -5.54 -22.92
N GLU A 367 -0.90 -5.87 -22.03
CA GLU A 367 -0.82 -7.21 -21.46
C GLU A 367 -2.05 -7.52 -20.59
N ALA A 368 -2.42 -6.60 -19.69
CA ALA A 368 -3.56 -6.81 -18.83
C ALA A 368 -4.89 -6.89 -19.62
N GLY A 369 -5.07 -6.02 -20.63
CA GLY A 369 -6.29 -5.99 -21.42
C GLY A 369 -6.49 -7.27 -22.24
N ARG A 370 -5.47 -7.72 -23.00
CA ARG A 370 -5.57 -8.93 -23.83
C ARG A 370 -5.71 -10.20 -22.99
N LEU A 371 -4.98 -10.29 -21.89
CA LEU A 371 -5.02 -11.46 -21.02
C LEU A 371 -6.32 -11.54 -20.22
N ALA A 372 -6.93 -10.41 -19.86
CA ALA A 372 -8.25 -10.38 -19.24
C ALA A 372 -9.33 -10.90 -20.22
N ALA A 373 -9.30 -10.46 -21.47
CA ALA A 373 -10.21 -10.97 -22.49
C ALA A 373 -10.04 -12.47 -22.71
N LEU A 374 -8.80 -12.97 -22.76
CA LEU A 374 -8.51 -14.39 -22.92
C LEU A 374 -9.08 -15.22 -21.75
N SER A 375 -8.75 -14.85 -20.49
CA SER A 375 -9.20 -15.59 -19.31
C SER A 375 -10.72 -15.58 -19.18
N LEU A 376 -11.37 -14.46 -19.51
CA LEU A 376 -12.82 -14.35 -19.47
C LEU A 376 -13.49 -15.23 -20.54
N ALA A 377 -12.95 -15.27 -21.77
CA ALA A 377 -13.41 -16.17 -22.81
C ALA A 377 -13.28 -17.64 -22.40
N GLN A 378 -12.15 -18.00 -21.81
CA GLN A 378 -11.87 -19.36 -21.35
C GLN A 378 -12.87 -19.82 -20.29
N ILE A 379 -13.06 -19.06 -19.22
CA ILE A 379 -13.97 -19.47 -18.14
C ILE A 379 -15.44 -19.47 -18.58
N THR A 380 -15.84 -18.54 -19.45
CA THR A 380 -17.19 -18.53 -20.01
C THR A 380 -17.42 -19.75 -20.90
N THR A 381 -16.39 -20.14 -21.68
CA THR A 381 -16.42 -21.38 -22.46
C THR A 381 -16.54 -22.63 -21.57
N VAL A 382 -15.79 -22.67 -20.44
CA VAL A 382 -15.92 -23.77 -19.46
C VAL A 382 -17.37 -23.88 -18.96
N LEU A 383 -17.99 -22.76 -18.58
CA LEU A 383 -19.39 -22.75 -18.14
C LEU A 383 -20.36 -23.20 -19.23
N LEU A 384 -20.15 -22.81 -20.48
CA LEU A 384 -20.96 -23.25 -21.65
C LEU A 384 -20.85 -24.74 -21.87
N LEU A 385 -19.68 -25.34 -21.65
CA LEU A 385 -19.39 -26.75 -21.96
C LEU A 385 -19.72 -27.72 -20.84
N ILE A 386 -20.23 -27.31 -19.69
CA ILE A 386 -20.71 -28.25 -18.62
C ILE A 386 -21.91 -29.03 -19.18
N HIS A 387 -22.69 -28.86 -19.96
CA HIS A 387 -23.75 -29.62 -20.67
C HIS A 387 -23.87 -29.03 -22.09
N PRO A 388 -22.94 -29.34 -22.97
CA PRO A 388 -22.85 -28.67 -24.27
C PRO A 388 -24.07 -28.94 -25.15
N ASN A 389 -24.45 -27.92 -25.87
CA ASN A 389 -25.39 -27.97 -26.96
C ASN A 389 -24.82 -27.18 -28.17
N THR A 390 -25.53 -27.15 -29.28
CA THR A 390 -25.08 -26.44 -30.47
C THR A 390 -24.80 -24.96 -30.22
N ASP A 391 -25.66 -24.30 -29.45
CA ASP A 391 -25.47 -22.87 -29.08
C ASP A 391 -24.21 -22.67 -28.23
N SER A 392 -23.92 -23.59 -27.30
CA SER A 392 -22.69 -23.54 -26.49
C SER A 392 -21.43 -23.56 -27.35
N ILE A 393 -21.42 -24.38 -28.41
CA ILE A 393 -20.29 -24.48 -29.33
C ILE A 393 -20.15 -23.20 -30.17
N ILE A 394 -21.29 -22.67 -30.67
CA ILE A 394 -21.29 -21.42 -31.43
C ILE A 394 -20.77 -20.27 -30.59
N TRP A 395 -21.32 -20.08 -29.37
CA TRP A 395 -20.92 -18.99 -28.48
C TRP A 395 -19.47 -19.12 -28.02
N SER A 396 -18.94 -20.31 -27.79
CA SER A 396 -17.53 -20.50 -27.46
C SER A 396 -16.62 -20.03 -28.61
N ARG A 397 -17.00 -20.27 -29.88
CA ARG A 397 -16.25 -19.75 -31.04
C ARG A 397 -16.35 -18.23 -31.19
N VAL A 398 -17.54 -17.65 -30.93
CA VAL A 398 -17.75 -16.20 -30.95
C VAL A 398 -16.87 -15.52 -29.87
N LEU A 399 -16.85 -16.08 -28.67
CA LEU A 399 -16.01 -15.56 -27.55
C LEU A 399 -14.52 -15.63 -27.89
N GLY A 400 -14.04 -16.74 -28.46
CA GLY A 400 -12.65 -16.86 -28.91
C GLY A 400 -12.30 -15.85 -30.02
N GLY A 401 -13.19 -15.67 -30.99
CA GLY A 401 -13.02 -14.68 -32.07
C GLY A 401 -12.99 -13.23 -31.53
N LEU A 402 -13.88 -12.91 -30.59
CA LEU A 402 -13.93 -11.57 -29.97
C LEU A 402 -12.71 -11.31 -29.10
N SER A 403 -12.29 -12.27 -28.27
CA SER A 403 -11.06 -12.19 -27.47
C SER A 403 -9.83 -11.93 -28.35
N SER A 404 -9.72 -12.62 -29.51
CA SER A 404 -8.65 -12.38 -30.48
C SER A 404 -8.68 -10.96 -31.06
N LYS A 405 -9.89 -10.42 -31.36
CA LYS A 405 -10.03 -9.03 -31.81
C LYS A 405 -9.59 -8.02 -30.73
N VAL A 406 -9.98 -8.26 -29.48
CA VAL A 406 -9.52 -7.44 -28.33
C VAL A 406 -7.99 -7.43 -28.27
N GLU A 407 -7.35 -8.61 -28.28
CA GLU A 407 -5.90 -8.73 -28.27
C GLU A 407 -5.25 -7.96 -29.42
N GLN A 408 -5.71 -8.15 -30.66
CA GLN A 408 -5.17 -7.47 -31.84
C GLN A 408 -5.20 -5.94 -31.70
N GLN A 409 -6.28 -5.38 -31.15
CA GLN A 409 -6.40 -3.93 -31.00
C GLN A 409 -5.51 -3.41 -29.87
N PHE A 410 -5.40 -4.10 -28.74
CA PHE A 410 -4.47 -3.74 -27.68
C PHE A 410 -3.01 -3.76 -28.18
N VAL A 411 -2.61 -4.80 -28.90
CA VAL A 411 -1.26 -4.93 -29.50
C VAL A 411 -1.00 -3.81 -30.52
N LYS A 412 -1.97 -3.51 -31.37
CA LYS A 412 -1.87 -2.46 -32.38
C LYS A 412 -1.60 -1.08 -31.76
N VAL A 413 -2.35 -0.73 -30.71
CA VAL A 413 -2.19 0.56 -30.04
C VAL A 413 -0.83 0.64 -29.34
N GLN A 414 -0.43 -0.38 -28.57
CA GLN A 414 0.87 -0.41 -27.90
C GLN A 414 2.03 -0.23 -28.90
N ARG A 415 2.01 -0.96 -30.01
CA ARG A 415 3.04 -0.85 -31.06
C ARG A 415 3.07 0.54 -31.72
N ARG A 416 1.92 1.22 -31.80
CA ARG A 416 1.86 2.61 -32.30
C ARG A 416 2.58 3.52 -31.30
N ILE A 417 2.25 3.47 -30.01
CA ILE A 417 2.87 4.26 -28.95
C ILE A 417 4.39 4.06 -28.92
N GLU A 418 4.85 2.81 -28.97
CA GLU A 418 6.29 2.49 -28.97
C GLU A 418 7.03 3.01 -30.22
N ARG A 419 6.35 3.11 -31.35
CA ARG A 419 6.95 3.72 -32.56
C ARG A 419 7.04 5.23 -32.43
N GLU A 420 6.00 5.87 -31.95
CA GLU A 420 5.96 7.33 -31.73
C GLU A 420 7.06 7.73 -30.75
N GLU A 421 7.20 7.02 -29.63
CA GLU A 421 8.26 7.24 -28.63
C GLU A 421 9.68 7.11 -29.22
N ARG A 422 9.91 6.06 -30.03
CA ARG A 422 11.21 5.88 -30.70
C ARG A 422 11.54 6.99 -31.70
N GLN A 423 10.51 7.57 -32.33
CA GLN A 423 10.70 8.69 -33.26
C GLN A 423 11.06 9.98 -32.52
N LEU A 424 10.38 10.25 -31.39
CA LEU A 424 10.69 11.41 -30.52
C LEU A 424 12.14 11.36 -30.03
N ARG A 425 12.58 10.23 -29.50
CA ARG A 425 13.96 10.06 -29.01
C ARG A 425 15.04 10.21 -30.10
N LYS A 426 14.71 9.90 -31.36
CA LYS A 426 15.63 10.10 -32.49
C LYS A 426 15.67 11.56 -32.96
N GLY A 427 14.63 12.34 -32.75
CA GLY A 427 14.56 13.75 -33.09
C GLY A 427 15.19 14.67 -32.04
N GLU A 428 15.40 14.17 -30.81
CA GLU A 428 16.06 14.89 -29.71
C GLU A 428 17.58 14.59 -29.61
N ALA A 429 18.09 13.62 -30.37
CA ALA A 429 19.50 13.25 -30.47
C ALA A 429 20.16 13.89 -31.72
#